data_4f2cbe44612f34938938a1a631e34f9c
#
_entry.id   4f2cbe44612f34938938a1a631e34f9c
#
_cell.length_a   1.000
_cell.length_b   1.000
_cell.length_c   1.000
_cell.angle_alpha   90.00
_cell.angle_beta   90.00
_cell.angle_gamma   90.00
#
_symmetry.space_group_name_H-M   'P 1'
#
loop_
_entity.id
_entity.type
_entity.pdbx_description
1 polymer ?
#
loop_
_entity_poly.entity_id
_entity_poly.type
_entity_poly.pdbx_seq_one_letter_code
_entity_poly.pdbx_strand_id
1 'polypeptide(L)'
;MSKRAYISRYLIILKKLKARPYTSYNELEAHMNQQFRHLQIMDEDIELAFSKRTWLRDKREINNLFGIAINYSTKQQGYYLTQAQNHNQHFERMIEEFDIFSSLNLVNEATPFIHLENRKPQGTDNLYGLLHAIKQKLQIQFTYQKFWEETPSKRTVEPYGLKEFKNRWYLMAMNLQDGIVKSFALDRLTNLSITNNAFTVAANYNIDDNYRYCFGIISPNNDEPQTIVLSFDAYQGKYIKTLPLHASQQILVDDETELQIQLTLYITHDFVMELLSFGSHVKVLQPQTLIDELKTAYQEALQQY
;
A
#
# COMPACT_ATOMS: atom_id res chain seq x y z
N MET A 1 -14.82 28.80 -2.98
CA MET A 1 -13.95 27.70 -3.48
C MET A 1 -14.33 26.40 -2.78
N SER A 2 -14.71 25.38 -3.54
CA SER A 2 -15.10 24.08 -2.98
C SER A 2 -13.91 23.36 -2.34
N LYS A 3 -14.16 22.49 -1.34
CA LYS A 3 -13.10 21.66 -0.72
C LYS A 3 -12.34 20.83 -1.76
N ARG A 4 -13.00 20.44 -2.85
CA ARG A 4 -12.47 19.71 -4.00
C ARG A 4 -11.36 20.48 -4.72
N ALA A 5 -11.56 21.77 -4.97
CA ALA A 5 -10.60 22.64 -5.67
C ALA A 5 -9.25 22.76 -4.92
N TYR A 6 -9.27 22.74 -3.58
CA TYR A 6 -8.03 22.82 -2.79
C TYR A 6 -7.17 21.56 -2.95
N ILE A 7 -7.78 20.38 -2.86
CA ILE A 7 -7.05 19.12 -2.90
C ILE A 7 -6.44 18.89 -4.29
N SER A 8 -7.20 19.13 -5.37
CA SER A 8 -6.68 19.06 -6.75
C SER A 8 -5.45 19.97 -6.92
N ARG A 9 -5.48 21.18 -6.35
CA ARG A 9 -4.35 22.10 -6.40
C ARG A 9 -3.13 21.55 -5.66
N TYR A 10 -3.30 20.97 -4.47
CA TYR A 10 -2.21 20.38 -3.69
C TYR A 10 -1.53 19.24 -4.45
N LEU A 11 -2.31 18.40 -5.11
CA LEU A 11 -1.78 17.28 -5.90
C LEU A 11 -0.99 17.75 -7.12
N ILE A 12 -1.49 18.75 -7.85
CA ILE A 12 -0.77 19.35 -8.98
C ILE A 12 0.58 19.90 -8.53
N ILE A 13 0.63 20.59 -7.38
CA ILE A 13 1.86 21.10 -6.78
C ILE A 13 2.84 19.97 -6.47
N LEU A 14 2.37 18.95 -5.76
CA LEU A 14 3.19 17.82 -5.33
C LEU A 14 3.75 17.04 -6.51
N LYS A 15 2.95 16.77 -7.53
CA LYS A 15 3.37 16.13 -8.77
C LYS A 15 4.45 16.93 -9.49
N LYS A 16 4.24 18.24 -9.64
CA LYS A 16 5.20 19.10 -10.30
C LYS A 16 6.55 19.10 -9.60
N LEU A 17 6.56 19.26 -8.27
CA LEU A 17 7.78 19.30 -7.48
C LEU A 17 8.47 17.92 -7.39
N LYS A 18 7.72 16.83 -7.49
CA LYS A 18 8.27 15.47 -7.58
C LYS A 18 8.93 15.23 -8.93
N ALA A 19 8.23 15.53 -10.02
CA ALA A 19 8.73 15.34 -11.38
C ALA A 19 9.94 16.24 -11.69
N ARG A 20 9.97 17.44 -11.11
CA ARG A 20 11.06 18.39 -11.30
C ARG A 20 11.38 19.09 -9.98
N PRO A 21 12.29 18.54 -9.16
CA PRO A 21 12.81 19.22 -7.98
C PRO A 21 13.44 20.58 -8.35
N TYR A 22 13.45 21.49 -7.39
CA TYR A 22 13.99 22.86 -7.55
C TYR A 22 13.23 23.71 -8.59
N THR A 23 11.91 23.52 -8.67
CA THR A 23 11.02 24.33 -9.52
C THR A 23 10.88 25.74 -8.93
N SER A 24 11.08 26.77 -9.72
CA SER A 24 10.85 28.15 -9.31
C SER A 24 9.36 28.47 -9.15
N TYR A 25 9.04 29.57 -8.44
CA TYR A 25 7.64 30.01 -8.30
C TYR A 25 6.98 30.28 -9.66
N ASN A 26 7.69 30.94 -10.58
CA ASN A 26 7.16 31.28 -11.90
C ASN A 26 6.85 30.02 -12.74
N GLU A 27 7.72 29.01 -12.70
CA GLU A 27 7.49 27.73 -13.37
C GLU A 27 6.30 26.97 -12.74
N LEU A 28 6.19 27.04 -11.41
CA LEU A 28 5.06 26.43 -10.71
C LEU A 28 3.74 27.12 -11.07
N GLU A 29 3.71 28.46 -11.06
CA GLU A 29 2.55 29.28 -11.44
C GLU A 29 2.13 29.02 -12.89
N ALA A 30 3.06 28.97 -13.82
CA ALA A 30 2.80 28.66 -15.22
C ALA A 30 2.18 27.26 -15.38
N HIS A 31 2.74 26.25 -14.68
CA HIS A 31 2.22 24.89 -14.68
C HIS A 31 0.83 24.83 -14.08
N MET A 32 0.59 25.47 -12.93
CA MET A 32 -0.71 25.54 -12.27
C MET A 32 -1.76 26.15 -13.20
N ASN A 33 -1.46 27.27 -13.84
CA ASN A 33 -2.37 27.92 -14.77
C ASN A 33 -2.69 27.09 -16.02
N GLN A 34 -1.74 26.26 -16.46
CA GLN A 34 -1.97 25.30 -17.54
C GLN A 34 -2.92 24.19 -17.10
N GLN A 35 -2.68 23.59 -15.94
CA GLN A 35 -3.54 22.52 -15.40
C GLN A 35 -4.96 23.04 -15.09
N PHE A 36 -5.08 24.25 -14.58
CA PHE A 36 -6.38 24.84 -14.29
C PHE A 36 -7.24 25.03 -15.54
N ARG A 37 -6.61 25.40 -16.66
CA ARG A 37 -7.33 25.49 -17.94
C ARG A 37 -7.92 24.15 -18.37
N HIS A 38 -7.17 23.06 -18.19
CA HIS A 38 -7.70 21.71 -18.48
C HIS A 38 -8.84 21.32 -17.55
N LEU A 39 -8.74 21.65 -16.25
CA LEU A 39 -9.80 21.38 -15.28
C LEU A 39 -11.05 22.21 -15.52
N GLN A 40 -10.92 23.49 -15.92
CA GLN A 40 -12.04 24.36 -16.23
C GLN A 40 -12.78 23.98 -17.53
N ILE A 41 -12.10 23.34 -18.48
CA ILE A 41 -12.76 22.78 -19.67
C ILE A 41 -13.67 21.60 -19.29
N MET A 42 -13.31 20.85 -18.24
CA MET A 42 -14.07 19.68 -17.78
C MET A 42 -15.16 20.02 -16.75
N ASP A 43 -15.00 21.13 -16.00
CA ASP A 43 -15.93 21.56 -14.96
C ASP A 43 -15.88 23.09 -14.86
N GLU A 44 -16.88 23.75 -15.48
CA GLU A 44 -16.97 25.22 -15.57
C GLU A 44 -17.15 25.88 -14.19
N ASP A 45 -17.65 25.16 -13.19
CA ASP A 45 -17.88 25.66 -11.83
C ASP A 45 -16.61 25.71 -10.97
N ILE A 46 -15.47 25.20 -11.48
CA ILE A 46 -14.21 25.21 -10.75
C ILE A 46 -13.49 26.56 -10.91
N GLU A 47 -13.63 27.42 -9.92
CA GLU A 47 -12.76 28.59 -9.77
C GLU A 47 -11.43 28.20 -9.12
N LEU A 48 -10.38 28.10 -9.90
CA LEU A 48 -9.01 27.86 -9.46
C LEU A 48 -8.15 29.10 -9.70
N ALA A 49 -7.59 29.65 -8.63
CA ALA A 49 -6.63 30.73 -8.71
C ALA A 49 -5.34 30.35 -7.97
N PHE A 50 -4.21 30.72 -8.54
CA PHE A 50 -2.90 30.55 -7.93
C PHE A 50 -2.20 31.90 -7.80
N SER A 51 -1.83 32.24 -6.58
CA SER A 51 -1.12 33.48 -6.25
C SER A 51 -0.08 33.20 -5.18
N LYS A 52 0.85 34.11 -4.95
CA LYS A 52 1.85 33.98 -3.88
C LYS A 52 1.21 33.74 -2.49
N ARG A 53 0.08 34.40 -2.22
CA ARG A 53 -0.68 34.21 -0.97
C ARG A 53 -1.28 32.78 -0.91
N THR A 54 -1.85 32.34 -1.99
CA THR A 54 -2.42 31.00 -2.13
C THR A 54 -1.31 29.95 -1.97
N TRP A 55 -0.18 30.14 -2.63
CA TRP A 55 1.00 29.29 -2.53
C TRP A 55 1.50 29.11 -1.09
N LEU A 56 1.66 30.20 -0.34
CA LEU A 56 2.12 30.12 1.05
C LEU A 56 1.16 29.38 1.96
N ARG A 57 -0.16 29.53 1.71
CA ARG A 57 -1.18 28.78 2.43
C ARG A 57 -1.12 27.29 2.05
N ASP A 58 -1.11 26.98 0.77
CA ASP A 58 -1.13 25.63 0.25
C ASP A 58 0.10 24.84 0.70
N LYS A 59 1.28 25.46 0.70
CA LYS A 59 2.51 24.88 1.24
C LYS A 59 2.35 24.45 2.71
N ARG A 60 1.65 25.24 3.52
CA ARG A 60 1.37 24.92 4.94
C ARG A 60 0.36 23.79 5.08
N GLU A 61 -0.72 23.88 4.30
CA GLU A 61 -1.77 22.85 4.33
C GLU A 61 -1.28 21.50 3.80
N ILE A 62 -0.44 21.48 2.78
CA ILE A 62 0.22 20.26 2.28
C ILE A 62 1.04 19.61 3.40
N ASN A 63 1.79 20.40 4.16
CA ASN A 63 2.55 19.86 5.30
C ASN A 63 1.63 19.32 6.40
N ASN A 64 0.54 20.04 6.73
CA ASN A 64 -0.42 19.62 7.73
C ASN A 64 -1.19 18.35 7.36
N LEU A 65 -1.60 18.23 6.10
CA LEU A 65 -2.44 17.14 5.62
C LEU A 65 -1.62 15.88 5.26
N PHE A 66 -0.48 16.08 4.63
CA PHE A 66 0.31 14.99 4.05
C PHE A 66 1.65 14.76 4.76
N GLY A 67 2.04 15.61 5.71
CA GLY A 67 3.33 15.52 6.39
C GLY A 67 4.53 15.84 5.48
N ILE A 68 4.30 16.49 4.33
CA ILE A 68 5.33 16.78 3.33
C ILE A 68 5.76 18.22 3.45
N ALA A 69 7.03 18.43 3.77
CA ALA A 69 7.62 19.75 3.79
C ALA A 69 8.11 20.18 2.40
N ILE A 70 7.67 21.36 1.95
CA ILE A 70 8.17 22.00 0.74
C ILE A 70 9.19 23.06 1.16
N ASN A 71 10.45 22.87 0.81
CA ASN A 71 11.54 23.79 1.13
C ASN A 71 12.03 24.55 -0.10
N TYR A 72 12.74 25.64 0.14
CA TYR A 72 13.35 26.45 -0.92
C TYR A 72 14.87 26.37 -0.83
N SER A 73 15.51 26.03 -1.93
CA SER A 73 16.97 26.07 -2.07
C SER A 73 17.42 27.38 -2.69
N THR A 74 18.17 28.18 -1.94
CA THR A 74 18.79 29.42 -2.46
C THR A 74 19.87 29.13 -3.52
N LYS A 75 20.54 27.99 -3.38
CA LYS A 75 21.57 27.55 -4.34
C LYS A 75 20.96 27.15 -5.68
N GLN A 76 19.84 26.46 -5.67
CA GLN A 76 19.14 25.97 -6.87
C GLN A 76 18.01 26.90 -7.32
N GLN A 77 17.73 27.97 -6.55
CA GLN A 77 16.67 28.97 -6.77
C GLN A 77 15.28 28.36 -7.01
N GLY A 78 14.96 27.27 -6.30
CA GLY A 78 13.70 26.56 -6.51
C GLY A 78 13.19 25.80 -5.28
N TYR A 79 11.93 25.44 -5.35
CA TYR A 79 11.23 24.64 -4.34
C TYR A 79 11.45 23.15 -4.58
N TYR A 80 11.54 22.39 -3.51
CA TYR A 80 11.69 20.93 -3.54
C TYR A 80 10.97 20.29 -2.37
N LEU A 81 10.64 19.01 -2.51
CA LEU A 81 10.02 18.22 -1.45
C LEU A 81 11.09 17.65 -0.53
N THR A 82 10.90 17.84 0.78
CA THR A 82 11.70 17.14 1.79
C THR A 82 10.85 16.02 2.35
N GLN A 83 11.33 14.79 2.16
CA GLN A 83 10.65 13.60 2.62
C GLN A 83 11.41 12.97 3.78
N ALA A 84 10.68 12.50 4.80
CA ALA A 84 11.22 11.50 5.70
C ALA A 84 11.38 10.18 4.92
N GLN A 85 12.53 9.53 5.02
CA GLN A 85 12.97 8.39 4.19
C GLN A 85 11.97 7.20 4.12
N ASN A 86 11.05 7.08 5.07
CA ASN A 86 10.12 5.94 5.18
C ASN A 86 8.72 6.16 4.58
N HIS A 87 8.41 7.35 4.02
CA HIS A 87 7.07 7.67 3.51
C HIS A 87 6.92 7.62 1.99
N ASN A 88 7.96 7.26 1.24
CA ASN A 88 7.99 7.46 -0.21
C ASN A 88 6.96 6.61 -0.98
N GLN A 89 6.88 5.31 -0.72
CA GLN A 89 5.99 4.41 -1.48
C GLN A 89 4.50 4.62 -1.15
N HIS A 90 4.17 4.80 0.12
CA HIS A 90 2.78 5.06 0.53
C HIS A 90 2.25 6.38 0.02
N PHE A 91 3.11 7.40 -0.04
CA PHE A 91 2.75 8.71 -0.57
C PHE A 91 2.53 8.68 -2.09
N GLU A 92 3.36 7.96 -2.83
CA GLU A 92 3.21 7.77 -4.27
C GLU A 92 1.87 7.12 -4.61
N ARG A 93 1.57 6.03 -3.94
CA ARG A 93 0.30 5.34 -4.09
C ARG A 93 -0.90 6.22 -3.73
N MET A 94 -0.81 6.98 -2.65
CA MET A 94 -1.87 7.90 -2.24
C MET A 94 -2.12 8.99 -3.30
N ILE A 95 -1.07 9.56 -3.91
CA ILE A 95 -1.22 10.53 -5.00
C ILE A 95 -1.89 9.89 -6.21
N GLU A 96 -1.48 8.69 -6.60
CA GLU A 96 -2.05 7.96 -7.74
C GLU A 96 -3.52 7.62 -7.51
N GLU A 97 -3.86 7.08 -6.36
CA GLU A 97 -5.26 6.76 -5.98
C GLU A 97 -6.13 8.00 -5.96
N PHE A 98 -5.59 9.12 -5.46
CA PHE A 98 -6.31 10.38 -5.43
C PHE A 98 -6.48 11.01 -6.81
N ASP A 99 -5.52 10.82 -7.72
CA ASP A 99 -5.65 11.25 -9.11
C ASP A 99 -6.75 10.51 -9.83
N ILE A 100 -6.79 9.19 -9.67
CA ILE A 100 -7.86 8.35 -10.21
C ILE A 100 -9.19 8.85 -9.66
N PHE A 101 -9.31 9.02 -8.35
CA PHE A 101 -10.52 9.53 -7.70
C PHE A 101 -10.91 10.92 -8.20
N SER A 102 -9.95 11.84 -8.34
CA SER A 102 -10.21 13.20 -8.81
C SER A 102 -10.63 13.21 -10.28
N SER A 103 -9.99 12.39 -11.12
CA SER A 103 -10.35 12.24 -12.53
C SER A 103 -11.75 11.66 -12.69
N LEU A 104 -12.10 10.65 -11.89
CA LEU A 104 -13.45 10.05 -11.86
C LEU A 104 -14.54 11.04 -11.44
N ASN A 105 -14.22 11.92 -10.50
CA ASN A 105 -15.20 12.91 -10.01
C ASN A 105 -15.31 14.16 -10.88
N LEU A 106 -14.31 14.46 -11.73
CA LEU A 106 -14.35 15.59 -12.66
C LEU A 106 -15.26 15.32 -13.85
N VAL A 107 -15.54 14.06 -14.16
CA VAL A 107 -16.32 13.67 -15.31
C VAL A 107 -17.55 12.91 -14.83
N ASN A 108 -18.64 13.60 -14.50
CA ASN A 108 -19.94 12.98 -14.24
C ASN A 108 -20.41 12.09 -15.41
N GLU A 109 -19.79 12.21 -16.58
CA GLU A 109 -20.04 11.45 -17.81
C GLU A 109 -18.95 10.38 -18.10
N ALA A 110 -17.90 10.25 -17.28
CA ALA A 110 -16.79 9.32 -17.56
C ALA A 110 -17.08 7.87 -17.18
N THR A 111 -18.19 7.60 -16.50
CA THR A 111 -18.59 6.23 -16.13
C THR A 111 -18.60 5.23 -17.29
N PRO A 112 -18.90 5.61 -18.56
CA PRO A 112 -18.84 4.66 -19.68
C PRO A 112 -17.41 4.30 -20.12
N PHE A 113 -16.40 5.11 -19.76
CA PHE A 113 -15.03 4.98 -20.28
C PHE A 113 -14.04 4.40 -19.27
N ILE A 114 -14.42 4.31 -17.99
CA ILE A 114 -13.54 3.83 -16.93
C ILE A 114 -14.17 2.61 -16.27
N HIS A 115 -13.52 1.48 -16.44
CA HIS A 115 -13.91 0.21 -15.82
C HIS A 115 -13.00 -0.07 -14.62
N LEU A 116 -13.53 0.09 -13.41
CA LEU A 116 -12.81 -0.21 -12.19
C LEU A 116 -12.90 -1.70 -11.87
N GLU A 117 -11.90 -2.21 -11.14
CA GLU A 117 -11.94 -3.54 -10.57
C GLU A 117 -13.20 -3.72 -9.70
N ASN A 118 -13.98 -4.76 -9.96
CA ASN A 118 -15.23 -5.02 -9.24
C ASN A 118 -14.99 -5.55 -7.81
N ARG A 119 -13.81 -6.05 -7.52
CA ARG A 119 -13.44 -6.50 -6.17
C ARG A 119 -13.20 -5.29 -5.27
N LYS A 120 -14.18 -5.01 -4.42
CA LYS A 120 -14.12 -3.89 -3.49
C LYS A 120 -13.23 -4.22 -2.28
N PRO A 121 -12.46 -3.24 -1.77
CA PRO A 121 -11.83 -3.38 -0.46
C PRO A 121 -12.86 -3.73 0.60
N GLN A 122 -12.55 -4.68 1.46
CA GLN A 122 -13.46 -5.16 2.50
C GLN A 122 -12.98 -4.72 3.89
N GLY A 123 -13.94 -4.44 4.79
CA GLY A 123 -13.67 -4.16 6.20
C GLY A 123 -13.19 -2.73 6.48
N THR A 124 -13.36 -1.79 5.56
CA THR A 124 -12.91 -0.40 5.73
C THR A 124 -13.73 0.41 6.74
N ASP A 125 -14.92 -0.04 7.12
CA ASP A 125 -15.83 0.67 8.03
C ASP A 125 -15.21 0.90 9.41
N ASN A 126 -14.32 0.01 9.85
CA ASN A 126 -13.67 0.07 11.15
C ASN A 126 -12.31 0.83 11.14
N LEU A 127 -11.83 1.27 9.97
CA LEU A 127 -10.48 1.87 9.83
C LEU A 127 -10.24 3.04 10.77
N TYR A 128 -11.17 4.00 10.86
CA TYR A 128 -11.01 5.18 11.71
C TYR A 128 -10.94 4.82 13.18
N GLY A 129 -11.79 3.91 13.64
CA GLY A 129 -11.78 3.43 15.03
C GLY A 129 -10.48 2.71 15.37
N LEU A 130 -10.01 1.86 14.48
CA LEU A 130 -8.75 1.13 14.65
C LEU A 130 -7.54 2.06 14.65
N LEU A 131 -7.47 3.02 13.72
CA LEU A 131 -6.40 4.02 13.69
C LEU A 131 -6.37 4.87 14.96
N HIS A 132 -7.56 5.24 15.50
CA HIS A 132 -7.64 5.93 16.78
C HIS A 132 -7.08 5.07 17.91
N ALA A 133 -7.51 3.81 18.03
CA ALA A 133 -7.05 2.89 19.06
C ALA A 133 -5.54 2.64 19.00
N ILE A 134 -4.98 2.45 17.79
CA ILE A 134 -3.54 2.29 17.55
C ILE A 134 -2.78 3.54 18.00
N LYS A 135 -3.22 4.74 17.58
CA LYS A 135 -2.57 6.01 17.91
C LYS A 135 -2.60 6.31 19.42
N GLN A 136 -3.72 6.01 20.08
CA GLN A 136 -3.89 6.23 21.52
C GLN A 136 -3.38 5.05 22.36
N LYS A 137 -2.91 3.97 21.72
CA LYS A 137 -2.45 2.74 22.38
C LYS A 137 -3.51 2.17 23.34
N LEU A 138 -4.75 2.04 22.85
CA LEU A 138 -5.88 1.50 23.61
C LEU A 138 -6.20 0.08 23.13
N GLN A 139 -6.44 -0.82 24.09
CA GLN A 139 -6.91 -2.17 23.80
C GLN A 139 -8.29 -2.12 23.17
N ILE A 140 -8.56 -3.07 22.28
CA ILE A 140 -9.83 -3.20 21.60
C ILE A 140 -10.44 -4.59 21.83
N GLN A 141 -11.74 -4.65 21.74
CA GLN A 141 -12.52 -5.88 21.75
C GLN A 141 -13.35 -5.97 20.47
N PHE A 142 -13.47 -7.16 19.93
CA PHE A 142 -14.32 -7.42 18.78
C PHE A 142 -14.74 -8.90 18.71
N THR A 143 -15.72 -9.17 17.88
CA THR A 143 -16.13 -10.52 17.48
C THR A 143 -15.44 -10.86 16.17
N TYR A 144 -14.79 -12.03 16.10
CA TYR A 144 -14.05 -12.47 14.91
C TYR A 144 -14.58 -13.81 14.43
N GLN A 145 -14.92 -13.89 13.12
CA GLN A 145 -15.38 -15.10 12.45
C GLN A 145 -14.28 -15.65 11.55
N LYS A 146 -13.73 -16.81 11.86
CA LYS A 146 -12.88 -17.54 10.91
C LYS A 146 -13.75 -18.33 9.94
N PHE A 147 -13.31 -18.46 8.68
CA PHE A 147 -14.11 -19.12 7.65
C PHE A 147 -14.35 -20.63 7.91
N TRP A 148 -13.45 -21.27 8.65
CA TRP A 148 -13.53 -22.69 8.98
C TRP A 148 -14.06 -22.98 10.39
N GLU A 149 -14.39 -21.96 11.16
CA GLU A 149 -15.03 -22.09 12.48
C GLU A 149 -16.51 -21.72 12.36
N GLU A 150 -17.40 -22.58 12.87
CA GLU A 150 -18.84 -22.33 12.81
C GLU A 150 -19.28 -21.18 13.73
N THR A 151 -18.61 -21.01 14.85
CA THR A 151 -18.98 -20.02 15.86
C THR A 151 -17.98 -18.86 15.90
N PRO A 152 -18.48 -17.61 15.90
CA PRO A 152 -17.62 -16.45 16.08
C PRO A 152 -17.04 -16.40 17.49
N SER A 153 -15.83 -15.91 17.63
CA SER A 153 -15.11 -15.82 18.90
C SER A 153 -14.83 -14.37 19.30
N LYS A 154 -15.00 -14.06 20.60
CA LYS A 154 -14.61 -12.74 21.12
C LYS A 154 -13.09 -12.66 21.27
N ARG A 155 -12.53 -11.54 20.88
CA ARG A 155 -11.10 -11.23 20.97
C ARG A 155 -10.89 -9.93 21.75
N THR A 156 -9.88 -9.93 22.61
CA THR A 156 -9.34 -8.73 23.20
C THR A 156 -7.88 -8.64 22.79
N VAL A 157 -7.50 -7.54 22.13
CA VAL A 157 -6.19 -7.40 21.50
C VAL A 157 -5.61 -6.02 21.74
N GLU A 158 -4.29 -5.91 21.61
CA GLU A 158 -3.54 -4.67 21.54
C GLU A 158 -3.24 -4.37 20.07
N PRO A 159 -3.88 -3.38 19.46
CA PRO A 159 -3.72 -3.09 18.04
C PRO A 159 -2.39 -2.38 17.78
N TYR A 160 -1.54 -2.98 16.94
CA TYR A 160 -0.22 -2.46 16.62
C TYR A 160 -0.17 -1.71 15.30
N GLY A 161 -0.95 -2.14 14.30
CA GLY A 161 -0.99 -1.48 13.00
C GLY A 161 -1.94 -2.13 12.01
N LEU A 162 -2.04 -1.52 10.84
CA LEU A 162 -2.86 -1.97 9.72
C LEU A 162 -1.98 -2.29 8.52
N LYS A 163 -2.28 -3.37 7.83
CA LYS A 163 -1.61 -3.79 6.60
C LYS A 163 -2.64 -4.10 5.52
N GLU A 164 -2.40 -3.62 4.31
CA GLU A 164 -3.16 -4.02 3.15
C GLU A 164 -2.45 -5.13 2.38
N PHE A 165 -3.22 -6.09 1.89
CA PHE A 165 -2.74 -7.13 0.99
C PHE A 165 -3.88 -7.65 0.11
N LYS A 166 -3.68 -7.68 -1.20
CA LYS A 166 -4.65 -8.16 -2.21
C LYS A 166 -6.07 -7.59 -2.00
N ASN A 167 -6.17 -6.27 -1.90
CA ASN A 167 -7.42 -5.51 -1.69
C ASN A 167 -8.16 -5.84 -0.38
N ARG A 168 -7.48 -6.37 0.63
CA ARG A 168 -8.02 -6.60 1.97
C ARG A 168 -7.17 -5.90 3.00
N TRP A 169 -7.83 -5.36 4.02
CA TRP A 169 -7.18 -4.76 5.16
C TRP A 169 -7.08 -5.74 6.33
N TYR A 170 -5.97 -5.72 7.00
CA TYR A 170 -5.66 -6.58 8.14
C TYR A 170 -5.19 -5.74 9.32
N LEU A 171 -5.66 -6.10 10.51
CA LEU A 171 -5.18 -5.58 11.78
C LEU A 171 -4.07 -6.49 12.29
N MET A 172 -2.88 -5.95 12.52
CA MET A 172 -1.80 -6.60 13.25
C MET A 172 -1.95 -6.28 14.73
N ALA A 173 -2.18 -7.28 15.54
CA ALA A 173 -2.45 -7.08 16.96
C ALA A 173 -1.94 -8.22 17.83
N MET A 174 -1.48 -7.89 19.03
CA MET A 174 -1.18 -8.86 20.09
C MET A 174 -2.49 -9.42 20.64
N ASN A 175 -2.69 -10.71 20.50
CA ASN A 175 -3.84 -11.39 21.09
C ASN A 175 -3.57 -11.69 22.56
N LEU A 176 -4.37 -11.10 23.46
CA LEU A 176 -4.16 -11.25 24.90
C LEU A 176 -4.42 -12.65 25.45
N GLN A 177 -5.09 -13.52 24.67
CA GLN A 177 -5.37 -14.89 25.11
C GLN A 177 -4.14 -15.80 25.06
N ASP A 178 -3.25 -15.56 24.11
CA ASP A 178 -2.07 -16.41 23.86
C ASP A 178 -0.73 -15.65 23.78
N GLY A 179 -0.78 -14.31 23.86
CA GLY A 179 0.42 -13.47 23.82
C GLY A 179 1.12 -13.44 22.45
N ILE A 180 0.42 -13.81 21.37
CA ILE A 180 0.99 -13.89 20.02
C ILE A 180 0.43 -12.75 19.16
N VAL A 181 1.30 -12.11 18.38
CA VAL A 181 0.87 -11.14 17.36
C VAL A 181 0.25 -11.88 16.18
N LYS A 182 -0.96 -11.50 15.82
CA LYS A 182 -1.75 -12.12 14.76
C LYS A 182 -2.29 -11.09 13.79
N SER A 183 -2.57 -11.55 12.57
CA SER A 183 -3.25 -10.78 11.53
C SER A 183 -4.76 -11.09 11.57
N PHE A 184 -5.58 -10.07 11.73
CA PHE A 184 -7.04 -10.18 11.73
C PHE A 184 -7.59 -9.43 10.51
N ALA A 185 -8.21 -10.14 9.58
CA ALA A 185 -8.84 -9.53 8.41
C ALA A 185 -10.07 -8.71 8.83
N LEU A 186 -10.15 -7.46 8.39
CA LEU A 186 -11.17 -6.51 8.84
C LEU A 186 -12.58 -6.87 8.34
N ASP A 187 -12.70 -7.57 7.21
CA ASP A 187 -13.96 -8.07 6.66
C ASP A 187 -14.62 -9.16 7.54
N ARG A 188 -13.87 -9.71 8.49
CA ARG A 188 -14.32 -10.74 9.45
C ARG A 188 -14.45 -10.23 10.88
N LEU A 189 -14.25 -8.93 11.08
CA LEU A 189 -14.27 -8.25 12.36
C LEU A 189 -15.59 -7.48 12.52
N THR A 190 -16.34 -7.81 13.55
CA THR A 190 -17.62 -7.17 13.88
C THR A 190 -17.66 -6.73 15.33
N ASN A 191 -18.59 -5.84 15.70
CA ASN A 191 -18.79 -5.36 17.06
C ASN A 191 -17.51 -4.77 17.69
N LEU A 192 -16.77 -3.94 16.93
CA LEU A 192 -15.58 -3.27 17.45
C LEU A 192 -15.94 -2.36 18.61
N SER A 193 -15.25 -2.53 19.72
CA SER A 193 -15.30 -1.66 20.92
C SER A 193 -13.89 -1.27 21.34
N ILE A 194 -13.67 0.01 21.52
CA ILE A 194 -12.40 0.54 22.04
C ILE A 194 -12.53 0.63 23.55
N THR A 195 -11.60 0.02 24.27
CA THR A 195 -11.59 0.06 25.74
C THR A 195 -10.84 1.27 26.26
N ASN A 196 -10.94 1.51 27.57
CA ASN A 196 -10.12 2.53 28.26
C ASN A 196 -8.77 1.99 28.74
N ASN A 197 -8.46 0.72 28.46
CA ASN A 197 -7.21 0.10 28.89
C ASN A 197 -6.10 0.47 27.94
N ALA A 198 -5.12 1.21 28.44
CA ALA A 198 -3.92 1.51 27.68
C ALA A 198 -2.96 0.31 27.69
N PHE A 199 -2.16 0.18 26.62
CA PHE A 199 -1.10 -0.81 26.52
C PHE A 199 0.23 -0.15 26.13
N THR A 200 1.31 -0.89 26.27
CA THR A 200 2.64 -0.47 25.82
C THR A 200 3.16 -1.51 24.84
N VAL A 201 3.47 -1.07 23.63
CA VAL A 201 4.12 -1.94 22.64
C VAL A 201 5.49 -2.32 23.16
N ALA A 202 5.86 -3.59 23.08
CA ALA A 202 7.19 -4.04 23.46
C ALA A 202 8.27 -3.22 22.73
N ALA A 203 9.30 -2.77 23.45
CA ALA A 203 10.31 -1.84 22.92
C ALA A 203 11.05 -2.36 21.68
N ASN A 204 11.09 -3.67 21.51
CA ASN A 204 11.72 -4.37 20.39
C ASN A 204 10.74 -4.76 19.28
N TYR A 205 9.44 -4.39 19.36
CA TYR A 205 8.48 -4.72 18.33
C TYR A 205 8.35 -3.57 17.33
N ASN A 206 8.68 -3.87 16.08
CA ASN A 206 8.45 -3.00 14.92
C ASN A 206 7.72 -3.79 13.83
N ILE A 207 6.58 -3.30 13.35
CA ILE A 207 5.80 -3.95 12.29
C ILE A 207 6.64 -4.12 11.03
N ASP A 208 7.36 -3.09 10.61
CA ASP A 208 8.16 -3.11 9.38
C ASP A 208 9.24 -4.19 9.44
N ASP A 209 9.88 -4.37 10.59
CA ASP A 209 10.90 -5.41 10.79
C ASP A 209 10.27 -6.81 10.82
N ASN A 210 9.13 -6.98 11.49
CA ASN A 210 8.45 -8.27 11.59
C ASN A 210 7.85 -8.75 10.27
N TYR A 211 7.48 -7.82 9.38
CA TYR A 211 6.91 -8.14 8.08
C TYR A 211 7.87 -7.92 6.92
N ARG A 212 9.13 -7.57 7.20
CA ARG A 212 10.17 -7.31 6.19
C ARG A 212 10.36 -8.45 5.20
N TYR A 213 10.29 -9.69 5.69
CA TYR A 213 10.48 -10.90 4.90
C TYR A 213 9.18 -11.67 4.64
N CYS A 214 8.02 -11.03 4.87
CA CYS A 214 6.73 -11.62 4.58
C CYS A 214 6.26 -11.19 3.19
N PHE A 215 5.89 -12.15 2.35
CA PHE A 215 5.26 -11.84 1.06
C PHE A 215 3.92 -11.12 1.27
N GLY A 216 3.08 -11.61 2.15
CA GLY A 216 1.75 -11.06 2.42
C GLY A 216 1.52 -10.74 3.90
N ILE A 217 0.55 -11.47 4.48
CA ILE A 217 0.05 -11.21 5.83
C ILE A 217 0.44 -12.30 6.84
N ILE A 218 1.06 -13.36 6.40
CA ILE A 218 1.49 -14.45 7.26
C ILE A 218 2.92 -14.14 7.72
N SER A 219 3.08 -13.95 9.03
CA SER A 219 4.38 -13.83 9.69
C SER A 219 4.59 -15.05 10.57
N PRO A 220 5.49 -15.96 10.19
CA PRO A 220 5.83 -17.10 11.03
C PRO A 220 6.61 -16.63 12.26
N ASN A 221 6.27 -17.19 13.43
CA ASN A 221 6.86 -16.74 14.68
C ASN A 221 8.25 -17.31 14.96
N ASN A 222 8.65 -18.40 14.28
CA ASN A 222 9.88 -19.15 14.59
C ASN A 222 10.65 -19.59 13.34
N ASP A 223 10.30 -19.09 12.14
CA ASP A 223 10.98 -19.48 10.91
C ASP A 223 12.06 -18.45 10.56
N GLU A 224 13.07 -18.89 9.84
CA GLU A 224 14.10 -18.02 9.27
C GLU A 224 13.76 -17.73 7.81
N PRO A 225 13.96 -16.48 7.34
CA PRO A 225 13.78 -16.15 5.94
C PRO A 225 14.77 -16.92 5.08
N GLN A 226 14.30 -17.45 3.95
CA GLN A 226 15.09 -18.27 3.05
C GLN A 226 15.42 -17.50 1.77
N THR A 227 16.56 -17.83 1.17
CA THR A 227 16.92 -17.40 -0.16
C THR A 227 16.17 -18.24 -1.17
N ILE A 228 15.36 -17.59 -2.00
CA ILE A 228 14.51 -18.21 -3.01
C ILE A 228 14.98 -17.73 -4.37
N VAL A 229 15.24 -18.64 -5.29
CA VAL A 229 15.60 -18.32 -6.68
C VAL A 229 14.51 -18.83 -7.61
N LEU A 230 13.98 -17.93 -8.40
CA LEU A 230 12.92 -18.16 -9.37
C LEU A 230 13.43 -17.86 -10.78
N SER A 231 13.06 -18.67 -11.74
CA SER A 231 13.22 -18.40 -13.17
C SER A 231 11.85 -18.24 -13.81
N PHE A 232 11.63 -17.13 -14.47
CA PHE A 232 10.45 -16.84 -15.28
C PHE A 232 10.82 -16.89 -16.76
N ASP A 233 9.88 -17.30 -17.61
CA ASP A 233 10.09 -17.15 -19.04
C ASP A 233 10.23 -15.67 -19.45
N ALA A 234 10.78 -15.41 -20.64
CA ALA A 234 11.06 -14.06 -21.11
C ALA A 234 9.81 -13.16 -21.18
N TYR A 235 8.62 -13.73 -21.38
CA TYR A 235 7.37 -12.97 -21.42
C TYR A 235 6.93 -12.55 -20.03
N GLN A 236 6.79 -13.49 -19.09
CA GLN A 236 6.39 -13.21 -17.70
C GLN A 236 7.45 -12.38 -16.98
N GLY A 237 8.73 -12.57 -17.30
CA GLY A 237 9.83 -11.80 -16.74
C GLY A 237 9.69 -10.29 -16.93
N LYS A 238 9.07 -9.83 -18.04
CA LYS A 238 8.81 -8.39 -18.27
C LYS A 238 7.85 -7.80 -17.22
N TYR A 239 6.82 -8.56 -16.86
CA TYR A 239 5.87 -8.13 -15.82
C TYR A 239 6.51 -8.12 -14.43
N ILE A 240 7.32 -9.14 -14.12
CA ILE A 240 8.03 -9.25 -12.84
C ILE A 240 9.05 -8.11 -12.65
N LYS A 241 9.66 -7.60 -13.74
CA LYS A 241 10.56 -6.44 -13.67
C LYS A 241 9.82 -5.14 -13.39
N THR A 242 8.63 -4.97 -13.96
CA THR A 242 7.84 -3.74 -13.81
C THR A 242 7.04 -3.70 -12.52
N LEU A 243 6.67 -4.86 -11.97
CA LEU A 243 5.99 -5.02 -10.69
C LEU A 243 6.70 -6.11 -9.88
N PRO A 244 7.77 -5.76 -9.13
CA PRO A 244 8.51 -6.72 -8.33
C PRO A 244 7.63 -7.43 -7.30
N LEU A 245 7.84 -8.71 -7.11
CA LEU A 245 7.08 -9.54 -6.15
C LEU A 245 7.30 -9.09 -4.71
N HIS A 246 8.49 -8.60 -4.39
CA HIS A 246 8.85 -8.17 -3.06
C HIS A 246 10.03 -7.19 -3.08
N ALA A 247 10.14 -6.35 -2.04
CA ALA A 247 11.23 -5.36 -1.91
C ALA A 247 12.65 -5.98 -1.88
N SER A 248 12.77 -7.27 -1.51
CA SER A 248 14.05 -8.00 -1.52
C SER A 248 14.44 -8.54 -2.90
N GLN A 249 13.64 -8.29 -3.94
CA GLN A 249 13.90 -8.83 -5.28
C GLN A 249 15.21 -8.30 -5.86
N GLN A 250 16.06 -9.23 -6.30
CA GLN A 250 17.30 -8.97 -7.03
C GLN A 250 17.29 -9.74 -8.34
N ILE A 251 17.68 -9.11 -9.44
CA ILE A 251 17.80 -9.76 -10.73
C ILE A 251 19.17 -10.45 -10.81
N LEU A 252 19.17 -11.75 -11.10
CA LEU A 252 20.37 -12.56 -11.29
C LEU A 252 20.71 -12.74 -12.77
N VAL A 253 19.70 -13.03 -13.60
CA VAL A 253 19.81 -13.20 -15.06
C VAL A 253 18.67 -12.45 -15.71
N ASP A 254 18.94 -11.77 -16.81
CA ASP A 254 17.94 -11.05 -17.61
C ASP A 254 18.37 -11.13 -19.08
N ASP A 255 17.88 -12.14 -19.79
CA ASP A 255 18.20 -12.37 -21.20
C ASP A 255 16.94 -12.60 -22.06
N GLU A 256 17.13 -13.01 -23.31
CA GLU A 256 16.03 -13.23 -24.27
C GLU A 256 15.19 -14.47 -23.94
N THR A 257 15.66 -15.36 -23.08
CA THR A 257 15.03 -16.65 -22.79
C THR A 257 14.39 -16.69 -21.42
N GLU A 258 15.01 -16.05 -20.42
CA GLU A 258 14.54 -16.09 -19.02
C GLU A 258 14.89 -14.83 -18.22
N LEU A 259 14.13 -14.62 -17.15
CA LEU A 259 14.46 -13.74 -16.05
C LEU A 259 14.67 -14.58 -14.80
N GLN A 260 15.89 -14.60 -14.24
CA GLN A 260 16.11 -15.18 -12.92
C GLN A 260 16.15 -14.07 -11.86
N ILE A 261 15.40 -14.28 -10.79
CA ILE A 261 15.38 -13.39 -9.62
C ILE A 261 15.69 -14.14 -8.34
N GLN A 262 16.28 -13.42 -7.40
CA GLN A 262 16.45 -13.86 -6.03
C GLN A 262 15.55 -13.06 -5.10
N LEU A 263 14.91 -13.75 -4.15
CA LEU A 263 14.13 -13.18 -3.07
C LEU A 263 14.68 -13.67 -1.74
N THR A 264 14.47 -12.88 -0.68
CA THR A 264 14.68 -13.31 0.71
C THR A 264 13.34 -13.20 1.43
N LEU A 265 12.67 -14.34 1.67
CA LEU A 265 11.31 -14.41 2.21
C LEU A 265 11.12 -15.62 3.13
N TYR A 266 10.11 -15.52 4.01
CA TYR A 266 9.51 -16.71 4.59
C TYR A 266 8.70 -17.45 3.53
N ILE A 267 8.84 -18.77 3.47
CA ILE A 267 7.97 -19.61 2.63
C ILE A 267 6.65 -19.78 3.37
N THR A 268 5.63 -19.06 2.92
CA THR A 268 4.32 -19.00 3.55
C THR A 268 3.24 -19.36 2.52
N HIS A 269 2.09 -19.80 3.01
CA HIS A 269 0.99 -20.22 2.13
C HIS A 269 0.57 -19.15 1.11
N ASP A 270 0.56 -17.88 1.50
CA ASP A 270 0.22 -16.76 0.60
C ASP A 270 1.27 -16.58 -0.52
N PHE A 271 2.53 -16.85 -0.25
CA PHE A 271 3.59 -16.86 -1.25
C PHE A 271 3.52 -18.09 -2.18
N VAL A 272 3.28 -19.28 -1.62
CA VAL A 272 3.08 -20.51 -2.42
C VAL A 272 1.89 -20.33 -3.37
N MET A 273 0.77 -19.78 -2.91
CA MET A 273 -0.38 -19.49 -3.75
C MET A 273 -0.09 -18.47 -4.84
N GLU A 274 0.78 -17.49 -4.60
CA GLU A 274 1.25 -16.57 -5.64
C GLU A 274 2.02 -17.31 -6.72
N LEU A 275 2.97 -18.16 -6.34
CA LEU A 275 3.77 -18.93 -7.29
C LEU A 275 2.90 -19.88 -8.12
N LEU A 276 1.93 -20.54 -7.51
CA LEU A 276 0.99 -21.42 -8.21
C LEU A 276 0.16 -20.66 -9.26
N SER A 277 -0.12 -19.37 -9.03
CA SER A 277 -0.88 -18.55 -9.97
C SER A 277 -0.15 -18.28 -11.30
N PHE A 278 1.18 -18.38 -11.33
CA PHE A 278 1.98 -18.26 -12.57
C PHE A 278 1.96 -19.53 -13.43
N GLY A 279 1.52 -20.66 -12.89
CA GLY A 279 1.45 -21.92 -13.62
C GLY A 279 2.81 -22.35 -14.18
N SER A 280 2.86 -22.58 -15.51
CA SER A 280 4.11 -22.99 -16.19
C SER A 280 5.10 -21.86 -16.46
N HIS A 281 4.76 -20.61 -16.17
CA HIS A 281 5.60 -19.44 -16.45
C HIS A 281 6.66 -19.18 -15.37
N VAL A 282 6.64 -19.94 -14.27
CA VAL A 282 7.65 -19.86 -13.22
C VAL A 282 8.24 -21.22 -12.91
N LYS A 283 9.55 -21.25 -12.68
CA LYS A 283 10.28 -22.41 -12.17
C LYS A 283 11.02 -21.99 -10.90
N VAL A 284 10.79 -22.71 -9.81
CA VAL A 284 11.60 -22.56 -8.59
C VAL A 284 12.90 -23.30 -8.80
N LEU A 285 14.04 -22.62 -8.62
CA LEU A 285 15.39 -23.20 -8.70
C LEU A 285 15.90 -23.60 -7.33
N GLN A 286 15.53 -22.83 -6.30
CA GLN A 286 15.80 -23.13 -4.88
C GLN A 286 14.82 -22.37 -3.96
N PRO A 287 14.56 -22.88 -2.73
CA PRO A 287 15.12 -24.10 -2.12
C PRO A 287 14.36 -25.35 -2.58
N GLN A 288 14.95 -26.52 -2.33
CA GLN A 288 14.35 -27.80 -2.69
C GLN A 288 13.01 -28.06 -2.00
N THR A 289 12.85 -27.62 -0.75
CA THR A 289 11.60 -27.72 0.00
C THR A 289 10.42 -27.05 -0.70
N LEU A 290 10.63 -25.85 -1.25
CA LEU A 290 9.60 -25.12 -2.00
C LEU A 290 9.30 -25.81 -3.35
N ILE A 291 10.33 -26.39 -4.00
CA ILE A 291 10.14 -27.17 -5.25
C ILE A 291 9.21 -28.37 -4.98
N ASP A 292 9.44 -29.08 -3.88
CA ASP A 292 8.67 -30.28 -3.55
C ASP A 292 7.25 -29.94 -3.13
N GLU A 293 7.04 -28.82 -2.40
CA GLU A 293 5.73 -28.31 -2.04
C GLU A 293 4.91 -27.94 -3.30
N LEU A 294 5.49 -27.21 -4.24
CA LEU A 294 4.80 -26.85 -5.48
C LEU A 294 4.49 -28.08 -6.36
N LYS A 295 5.42 -29.04 -6.46
CA LYS A 295 5.16 -30.29 -7.18
C LYS A 295 3.96 -31.03 -6.59
N THR A 296 3.89 -31.15 -5.26
CA THR A 296 2.76 -31.77 -4.57
C THR A 296 1.46 -31.05 -4.89
N ALA A 297 1.44 -29.72 -4.75
CA ALA A 297 0.25 -28.92 -5.04
C ALA A 297 -0.22 -29.04 -6.50
N TYR A 298 0.70 -29.05 -7.47
CA TYR A 298 0.34 -29.29 -8.89
C TYR A 298 -0.17 -30.71 -9.15
N GLN A 299 0.41 -31.72 -8.50
CA GLN A 299 -0.08 -33.11 -8.62
C GLN A 299 -1.50 -33.25 -8.03
N GLU A 300 -1.75 -32.69 -6.87
CA GLU A 300 -3.08 -32.68 -6.26
C GLU A 300 -4.10 -31.91 -7.13
N ALA A 301 -3.70 -30.78 -7.70
CA ALA A 301 -4.53 -30.03 -8.62
C ALA A 301 -4.87 -30.85 -9.88
N LEU A 302 -3.88 -31.52 -10.47
CA LEU A 302 -4.08 -32.35 -11.67
C LEU A 302 -5.02 -33.54 -11.41
N GLN A 303 -5.02 -34.11 -10.22
CA GLN A 303 -5.91 -35.20 -9.84
C GLN A 303 -7.40 -34.82 -9.79
N GLN A 304 -7.73 -33.54 -9.83
CA GLN A 304 -9.11 -33.05 -9.84
C GLN A 304 -9.73 -33.02 -11.24
N TYR A 305 -8.91 -33.23 -12.27
CA TYR A 305 -9.32 -33.27 -13.68
C TYR A 305 -9.14 -34.67 -14.30
#